data_c3711a367366f746c3c4833ab0f3314a
#
_entry.id   c3711a367366f746c3c4833ab0f3314a
#
_cell.length_a   1.000
_cell.length_b   1.000
_cell.length_c   1.000
_cell.angle_alpha   90.00
_cell.angle_beta   90.00
_cell.angle_gamma   90.00
#
_symmetry.space_group_name_H-M   'P 1'
#
loop_
_entity.id
_entity.type
_entity.pdbx_description
1 polymer ?
#
loop_
_entity_poly.entity_id
_entity_poly.type
_entity_poly.pdbx_seq_one_letter_code
_entity_poly.pdbx_strand_id
1 'polypeptide(L)'
;MSVPVSQMWAVASYVMRQRLAGRTRYPLVLMLEPLFRCNLACAGCGKIQYPAQILRKHLTVEQCLGAVDECGAPIVSIPGGEPLMYPEIGRLVRELVARKKYVYLCTNALLLKEKLATGAFEPSKYLSFSIHMDGLRAEHDEAVCRDGVYDEAVEAIREALRRGFRVTTNTTLFDGANPLRTREFFDAMMDLGVEGMMISPGYSYAKAPDQEHFLRRQRANELFSRILTHPQRRWKFNQSPLFLQFLMGKRDFECTPWGNPTYNIFGWQRPCYLLQEGYAATFKELLETTRWERYGRKSGNDKCRDCMVHCGYEPTAVNHTFASWRGFVDTVAATVTGRL
;
A
#
# COMPACT_ATOMS: atom_id res chain seq x y z
N MET A 1 -7.34 8.43 13.34
CA MET A 1 -6.51 8.36 12.12
C MET A 1 -5.05 8.43 12.50
N SER A 2 -4.21 7.66 11.84
CA SER A 2 -2.76 7.61 12.06
C SER A 2 -1.96 8.47 11.06
N VAL A 3 -2.62 8.96 10.01
CA VAL A 3 -1.97 9.81 9.01
C VAL A 3 -1.68 11.18 9.62
N PRO A 4 -0.42 11.68 9.55
CA PRO A 4 -0.09 12.99 10.07
C PRO A 4 -0.92 14.11 9.44
N VAL A 5 -1.28 15.11 10.23
CA VAL A 5 -2.04 16.29 9.77
C VAL A 5 -1.33 16.97 8.58
N SER A 6 0.01 17.06 8.62
CA SER A 6 0.81 17.62 7.52
C SER A 6 0.65 16.85 6.21
N GLN A 7 0.54 15.52 6.26
CA GLN A 7 0.31 14.67 5.09
C GLN A 7 -1.12 14.84 4.58
N MET A 8 -2.11 14.88 5.49
CA MET A 8 -3.51 15.13 5.11
C MET A 8 -3.65 16.47 4.38
N TRP A 9 -3.04 17.54 4.89
CA TRP A 9 -3.01 18.84 4.24
C TRP A 9 -2.32 18.84 2.87
N ALA A 10 -1.20 18.12 2.74
CA ALA A 10 -0.50 18.00 1.48
C ALA A 10 -1.36 17.30 0.42
N VAL A 11 -2.04 16.20 0.79
CA VAL A 11 -2.94 15.47 -0.10
C VAL A 11 -4.18 16.31 -0.45
N ALA A 12 -4.82 16.94 0.54
CA ALA A 12 -5.99 17.82 0.31
C ALA A 12 -5.66 18.96 -0.65
N SER A 13 -4.56 19.69 -0.38
CA SER A 13 -4.11 20.79 -1.23
C SER A 13 -3.74 20.32 -2.65
N TYR A 14 -3.16 19.12 -2.76
CA TYR A 14 -2.87 18.52 -4.05
C TYR A 14 -4.15 18.20 -4.82
N VAL A 15 -5.12 17.52 -4.20
CA VAL A 15 -6.42 17.18 -4.82
C VAL A 15 -7.15 18.43 -5.28
N MET A 16 -7.19 19.47 -4.45
CA MET A 16 -7.82 20.74 -4.82
C MET A 16 -7.15 21.39 -6.03
N ARG A 17 -5.81 21.44 -6.07
CA ARG A 17 -5.07 21.97 -7.24
C ARG A 17 -5.37 21.19 -8.52
N GLN A 18 -5.42 19.85 -8.46
CA GLN A 18 -5.73 19.03 -9.63
C GLN A 18 -7.15 19.34 -10.15
N ARG A 19 -8.10 19.49 -9.26
CA ARG A 19 -9.51 19.82 -9.62
C ARG A 19 -9.65 21.22 -10.20
N LEU A 20 -9.02 22.21 -9.59
CA LEU A 20 -9.02 23.58 -10.12
C LEU A 20 -8.36 23.65 -11.50
N ALA A 21 -7.39 22.78 -11.79
CA ALA A 21 -6.80 22.63 -13.11
C ALA A 21 -7.66 21.79 -14.09
N GLY A 22 -8.89 21.40 -13.73
CA GLY A 22 -9.80 20.62 -14.54
C GLY A 22 -9.36 19.17 -14.79
N ARG A 23 -8.39 18.66 -14.03
CA ARG A 23 -7.90 17.30 -14.21
C ARG A 23 -8.83 16.29 -13.56
N THR A 24 -9.26 15.29 -14.31
CA THR A 24 -10.11 14.18 -13.82
C THR A 24 -9.31 12.93 -13.45
N ARG A 25 -8.10 12.78 -14.01
CA ARG A 25 -7.19 11.67 -13.74
C ARG A 25 -5.86 12.21 -13.25
N TYR A 26 -5.53 11.90 -12.01
CA TYR A 26 -4.28 12.29 -11.35
C TYR A 26 -3.88 11.28 -10.28
N PRO A 27 -2.57 11.08 -10.04
CA PRO A 27 -2.08 10.13 -9.06
C PRO A 27 -2.13 10.73 -7.64
N LEU A 28 -2.41 9.91 -6.65
CA LEU A 28 -2.25 10.24 -5.23
C LEU A 28 -0.99 9.60 -4.65
N VAL A 29 -0.70 8.38 -5.08
CA VAL A 29 0.45 7.59 -4.64
C VAL A 29 1.16 7.04 -5.86
N LEU A 30 2.45 7.24 -5.98
CA LEU A 30 3.28 6.47 -6.90
C LEU A 30 3.74 5.19 -6.22
N MET A 31 3.45 4.03 -6.81
CA MET A 31 4.10 2.77 -6.45
C MET A 31 5.39 2.63 -7.25
N LEU A 32 6.52 2.79 -6.58
CA LEU A 32 7.84 2.74 -7.17
C LEU A 32 8.51 1.41 -6.81
N GLU A 33 8.74 0.56 -7.81
CA GLU A 33 9.37 -0.75 -7.64
C GLU A 33 10.77 -0.76 -8.25
N PRO A 34 11.81 -0.34 -7.51
CA PRO A 34 13.15 -0.22 -8.06
C PRO A 34 13.77 -1.58 -8.41
N LEU A 35 13.27 -2.67 -7.86
CA LEU A 35 13.71 -4.04 -8.12
C LEU A 35 12.60 -5.05 -7.79
N PHE A 36 12.74 -6.29 -8.31
CA PHE A 36 11.83 -7.40 -7.98
C PHE A 36 12.46 -8.47 -7.08
N ARG A 37 13.78 -8.43 -6.84
CA ARG A 37 14.45 -9.37 -5.97
C ARG A 37 13.95 -9.22 -4.52
N CYS A 38 13.72 -10.37 -3.86
CA CYS A 38 13.31 -10.46 -2.47
C CYS A 38 14.08 -11.58 -1.76
N ASN A 39 14.19 -11.49 -0.45
CA ASN A 39 14.76 -12.51 0.44
C ASN A 39 13.68 -13.40 1.09
N LEU A 40 12.41 -13.26 0.67
CA LEU A 40 11.29 -14.13 1.00
C LEU A 40 10.58 -14.62 -0.27
N ALA A 41 9.79 -15.69 -0.12
CA ALA A 41 8.98 -16.31 -1.19
C ALA A 41 7.55 -16.57 -0.69
N CYS A 42 6.86 -15.49 -0.29
CA CYS A 42 5.52 -15.56 0.28
C CYS A 42 4.51 -16.23 -0.67
N ALA A 43 3.60 -17.04 -0.13
CA ALA A 43 2.64 -17.82 -0.90
C ALA A 43 1.75 -16.96 -1.82
N GLY A 44 1.27 -15.83 -1.35
CA GLY A 44 0.41 -14.90 -2.11
C GLY A 44 1.15 -13.89 -2.98
N CYS A 45 2.49 -13.96 -3.14
CA CYS A 45 3.27 -12.95 -3.84
C CYS A 45 3.71 -13.42 -5.24
N GLY A 46 3.31 -12.66 -6.27
CA GLY A 46 3.75 -12.90 -7.67
C GLY A 46 4.99 -12.13 -8.11
N LYS A 47 5.60 -11.30 -7.26
CA LYS A 47 6.65 -10.34 -7.67
C LYS A 47 8.00 -10.97 -7.96
N ILE A 48 8.34 -12.07 -7.31
CA ILE A 48 9.62 -12.76 -7.53
C ILE A 48 9.56 -13.81 -8.64
N GLN A 49 8.42 -14.03 -9.25
CA GLN A 49 8.17 -15.05 -10.26
C GLN A 49 8.68 -14.60 -11.65
N TYR A 50 9.95 -14.19 -11.70
CA TYR A 50 10.65 -13.80 -12.91
C TYR A 50 11.96 -14.58 -13.06
N PRO A 51 12.47 -14.74 -14.30
CA PRO A 51 13.80 -15.31 -14.54
C PRO A 51 14.90 -14.54 -13.79
N ALA A 52 15.95 -15.24 -13.37
CA ALA A 52 17.06 -14.67 -12.59
C ALA A 52 17.69 -13.43 -13.23
N GLN A 53 17.74 -13.35 -14.56
CA GLN A 53 18.22 -12.18 -15.29
C GLN A 53 17.38 -10.93 -15.07
N ILE A 54 16.07 -11.07 -14.84
CA ILE A 54 15.17 -9.97 -14.51
C ILE A 54 15.30 -9.61 -13.03
N LEU A 55 15.38 -10.61 -12.14
CA LEU A 55 15.52 -10.38 -10.70
C LEU A 55 16.85 -9.69 -10.34
N ARG A 56 17.88 -9.79 -11.19
CA ARG A 56 19.14 -9.05 -11.01
C ARG A 56 19.09 -7.59 -11.45
N LYS A 57 18.09 -7.21 -12.25
CA LYS A 57 17.93 -5.82 -12.70
C LYS A 57 17.38 -4.93 -11.60
N HIS A 58 17.76 -3.68 -11.64
CA HIS A 58 17.17 -2.62 -10.83
C HIS A 58 17.20 -1.29 -11.58
N LEU A 59 16.34 -0.37 -11.19
CA LEU A 59 16.37 1.02 -11.68
C LEU A 59 17.58 1.75 -11.08
N THR A 60 18.06 2.78 -11.76
CA THR A 60 18.97 3.75 -11.13
C THR A 60 18.18 4.73 -10.27
N VAL A 61 18.85 5.44 -9.36
CA VAL A 61 18.20 6.50 -8.56
C VAL A 61 17.62 7.59 -9.48
N GLU A 62 18.33 7.94 -10.55
CA GLU A 62 17.89 8.94 -11.53
C GLU A 62 16.61 8.52 -12.25
N GLN A 63 16.49 7.24 -12.64
CA GLN A 63 15.25 6.69 -13.22
C GLN A 63 14.08 6.74 -12.22
N CYS A 64 14.34 6.38 -10.95
CA CYS A 64 13.35 6.48 -9.88
C CYS A 64 12.87 7.91 -9.68
N LEU A 65 13.80 8.87 -9.59
CA LEU A 65 13.47 10.28 -9.39
C LEU A 65 12.77 10.88 -10.62
N GLY A 66 13.19 10.51 -11.83
CA GLY A 66 12.51 10.91 -13.07
C GLY A 66 11.04 10.49 -13.08
N ALA A 67 10.75 9.25 -12.68
CA ALA A 67 9.37 8.78 -12.55
C ALA A 67 8.57 9.53 -11.47
N VAL A 68 9.20 9.87 -10.34
CA VAL A 68 8.57 10.67 -9.27
C VAL A 68 8.23 12.07 -9.75
N ASP A 69 9.12 12.71 -10.49
CA ASP A 69 8.93 14.07 -11.01
C ASP A 69 7.87 14.07 -12.13
N GLU A 70 7.89 13.09 -13.02
CA GLU A 70 6.90 12.91 -14.08
C GLU A 70 5.48 12.65 -13.54
N CYS A 71 5.38 11.76 -12.55
CA CYS A 71 4.11 11.41 -11.90
C CYS A 71 3.54 12.57 -11.07
N GLY A 72 4.39 13.26 -10.33
CA GLY A 72 4.01 14.40 -9.48
C GLY A 72 3.18 14.04 -8.24
N ALA A 73 2.97 12.75 -7.93
CA ALA A 73 2.22 12.31 -6.76
C ALA A 73 2.83 12.85 -5.44
N PRO A 74 2.01 13.20 -4.44
CA PRO A 74 2.51 13.68 -3.15
C PRO A 74 3.08 12.56 -2.28
N ILE A 75 2.69 11.31 -2.53
CA ILE A 75 3.10 10.12 -1.78
C ILE A 75 3.85 9.18 -2.72
N VAL A 76 4.92 8.56 -2.21
CA VAL A 76 5.67 7.50 -2.89
C VAL A 76 5.69 6.27 -1.99
N SER A 77 5.10 5.19 -2.46
CA SER A 77 5.22 3.86 -1.84
C SER A 77 6.31 3.09 -2.57
N ILE A 78 7.24 2.49 -1.83
CA ILE A 78 8.35 1.69 -2.40
C ILE A 78 8.16 0.23 -1.97
N PRO A 79 7.31 -0.55 -2.68
CA PRO A 79 7.10 -1.95 -2.33
C PRO A 79 8.17 -2.87 -2.89
N GLY A 80 8.51 -2.78 -4.16
CA GLY A 80 9.48 -3.64 -4.86
C GLY A 80 9.25 -5.14 -4.69
N GLY A 81 10.33 -5.93 -4.75
CA GLY A 81 10.46 -7.21 -4.07
C GLY A 81 10.73 -6.94 -2.58
N GLU A 82 12.04 -6.85 -2.18
CA GLU A 82 12.41 -6.29 -0.88
C GLU A 82 13.25 -5.02 -1.11
N PRO A 83 12.71 -3.82 -0.84
CA PRO A 83 13.40 -2.58 -1.18
C PRO A 83 14.69 -2.36 -0.38
N LEU A 84 14.86 -2.97 0.80
CA LEU A 84 16.11 -2.90 1.54
C LEU A 84 17.27 -3.68 0.87
N MET A 85 16.98 -4.52 -0.13
CA MET A 85 17.97 -5.13 -1.01
C MET A 85 18.42 -4.21 -2.16
N TYR A 86 17.76 -3.07 -2.36
CA TYR A 86 18.18 -2.10 -3.37
C TYR A 86 19.47 -1.39 -2.91
N PRO A 87 20.57 -1.44 -3.70
CA PRO A 87 21.88 -0.96 -3.24
C PRO A 87 21.88 0.49 -2.78
N GLU A 88 21.11 1.33 -3.47
CA GLU A 88 21.08 2.78 -3.24
C GLU A 88 19.82 3.24 -2.47
N ILE A 89 19.16 2.35 -1.70
CA ILE A 89 17.89 2.67 -1.04
C ILE A 89 18.01 3.90 -0.12
N GLY A 90 19.10 4.03 0.63
CA GLY A 90 19.32 5.17 1.50
C GLY A 90 19.44 6.50 0.72
N ARG A 91 20.14 6.49 -0.43
CA ARG A 91 20.24 7.66 -1.33
C ARG A 91 18.86 8.01 -1.89
N LEU A 92 18.13 7.01 -2.43
CA LEU A 92 16.80 7.22 -2.99
C LEU A 92 15.85 7.85 -1.96
N VAL A 93 15.80 7.30 -0.75
CA VAL A 93 14.92 7.80 0.32
C VAL A 93 15.30 9.23 0.72
N ARG A 94 16.60 9.56 0.87
CA ARG A 94 17.05 10.93 1.17
C ARG A 94 16.59 11.92 0.10
N GLU A 95 16.73 11.57 -1.17
CA GLU A 95 16.32 12.41 -2.29
C GLU A 95 14.79 12.65 -2.32
N LEU A 96 14.01 11.63 -2.01
CA LEU A 96 12.56 11.74 -1.92
C LEU A 96 12.11 12.62 -0.74
N VAL A 97 12.74 12.45 0.42
CA VAL A 97 12.51 13.27 1.61
C VAL A 97 12.88 14.74 1.36
N ALA A 98 14.00 15.00 0.68
CA ALA A 98 14.42 16.35 0.28
C ALA A 98 13.39 17.02 -0.66
N ARG A 99 12.72 16.24 -1.52
CA ARG A 99 11.61 16.67 -2.38
C ARG A 99 10.26 16.79 -1.64
N LYS A 100 10.26 16.60 -0.31
CA LYS A 100 9.06 16.63 0.56
C LYS A 100 7.98 15.62 0.12
N LYS A 101 8.38 14.49 -0.47
CA LYS A 101 7.47 13.39 -0.75
C LYS A 101 7.24 12.57 0.52
N TYR A 102 6.00 12.20 0.80
CA TYR A 102 5.69 11.25 1.88
C TYR A 102 6.03 9.84 1.40
N VAL A 103 7.06 9.25 1.99
CA VAL A 103 7.61 7.95 1.59
C VAL A 103 7.11 6.86 2.53
N TYR A 104 6.49 5.83 1.96
CA TYR A 104 6.22 4.57 2.64
C TYR A 104 7.19 3.52 2.09
N LEU A 105 8.21 3.19 2.87
CA LEU A 105 9.16 2.14 2.52
C LEU A 105 8.61 0.79 3.02
N CYS A 106 8.07 0.00 2.07
CA CYS A 106 7.40 -1.26 2.38
C CYS A 106 8.44 -2.38 2.45
N THR A 107 8.57 -3.04 3.60
CA THR A 107 9.62 -4.04 3.82
C THR A 107 9.11 -5.20 4.68
N ASN A 108 9.69 -6.38 4.50
CA ASN A 108 9.51 -7.52 5.38
C ASN A 108 10.35 -7.42 6.68
N ALA A 109 11.08 -6.33 6.86
CA ALA A 109 11.90 -5.96 8.00
C ALA A 109 13.15 -6.80 8.28
N LEU A 110 13.40 -7.92 7.61
CA LEU A 110 14.56 -8.79 7.87
C LEU A 110 15.92 -8.07 7.77
N LEU A 111 16.02 -7.06 6.90
CA LEU A 111 17.24 -6.26 6.73
C LEU A 111 17.17 -4.91 7.46
N LEU A 112 16.05 -4.59 8.12
CA LEU A 112 15.83 -3.24 8.64
C LEU A 112 16.80 -2.88 9.76
N LYS A 113 17.02 -3.79 10.72
CA LYS A 113 17.97 -3.55 11.83
C LYS A 113 19.39 -3.25 11.32
N GLU A 114 19.86 -4.00 10.32
CA GLU A 114 21.17 -3.79 9.69
C GLU A 114 21.23 -2.40 9.03
N LYS A 115 20.23 -2.05 8.21
CA LYS A 115 20.18 -0.75 7.54
C LYS A 115 20.10 0.42 8.51
N LEU A 116 19.39 0.26 9.63
CA LEU A 116 19.36 1.25 10.71
C LEU A 116 20.71 1.38 11.40
N ALA A 117 21.42 0.27 11.63
CA ALA A 117 22.73 0.28 12.26
C ALA A 117 23.79 0.99 11.38
N THR A 118 23.70 0.87 10.07
CA THR A 118 24.63 1.54 9.12
C THR A 118 24.29 3.02 8.86
N GLY A 119 23.23 3.57 9.48
CA GLY A 119 22.82 4.96 9.27
C GLY A 119 22.26 5.22 7.85
N ALA A 120 21.72 4.20 7.20
CA ALA A 120 21.16 4.35 5.84
C ALA A 120 19.98 5.33 5.78
N PHE A 121 19.29 5.55 6.90
CA PHE A 121 18.10 6.39 7.01
C PHE A 121 18.19 7.33 8.20
N GLU A 122 17.50 8.47 8.09
CA GLU A 122 17.29 9.44 9.16
C GLU A 122 15.80 9.60 9.47
N PRO A 123 15.40 9.75 10.76
CA PRO A 123 14.02 10.01 11.11
C PRO A 123 13.49 11.28 10.45
N SER A 124 12.32 11.19 9.85
CA SER A 124 11.67 12.31 9.17
C SER A 124 10.17 12.16 9.19
N LYS A 125 9.45 13.29 9.27
CA LYS A 125 8.00 13.29 9.08
C LYS A 125 7.56 12.79 7.69
N TYR A 126 8.49 12.78 6.74
CA TYR A 126 8.26 12.34 5.37
C TYR A 126 8.60 10.86 5.13
N LEU A 127 9.20 10.17 6.10
CA LEU A 127 9.55 8.75 5.98
C LEU A 127 8.76 7.91 7.00
N SER A 128 8.09 6.88 6.52
CA SER A 128 7.49 5.82 7.34
C SER A 128 7.92 4.46 6.82
N PHE A 129 8.37 3.58 7.70
CA PHE A 129 8.50 2.17 7.37
C PHE A 129 7.11 1.52 7.43
N SER A 130 6.73 0.85 6.36
CA SER A 130 5.49 0.06 6.27
C SER A 130 5.87 -1.42 6.32
N ILE A 131 5.78 -2.00 7.52
CA ILE A 131 6.23 -3.35 7.76
C ILE A 131 5.14 -4.36 7.37
N HIS A 132 5.52 -5.34 6.54
CA HIS A 132 4.61 -6.43 6.17
C HIS A 132 4.38 -7.34 7.38
N MET A 133 3.12 -7.46 7.81
CA MET A 133 2.68 -8.30 8.92
C MET A 133 1.27 -8.82 8.63
N ASP A 134 1.09 -10.12 8.36
CA ASP A 134 -0.22 -10.68 7.96
C ASP A 134 -1.01 -11.33 9.11
N GLY A 135 -0.46 -11.32 10.31
CA GLY A 135 -1.10 -11.89 11.50
C GLY A 135 -0.15 -11.96 12.68
N LEU A 136 -0.53 -12.70 13.70
CA LEU A 136 0.37 -13.10 14.79
C LEU A 136 1.39 -14.11 14.27
N ARG A 137 2.30 -14.58 15.12
CA ARG A 137 3.47 -15.40 14.75
C ARG A 137 3.12 -16.55 13.78
N ALA A 138 2.16 -17.38 14.13
CA ALA A 138 1.83 -18.56 13.34
C ALA A 138 1.29 -18.17 11.95
N GLU A 139 0.34 -17.24 11.92
CA GLU A 139 -0.30 -16.80 10.70
C GLU A 139 0.69 -16.04 9.79
N HIS A 140 1.58 -15.22 10.38
CA HIS A 140 2.55 -14.47 9.59
C HIS A 140 3.64 -15.35 9.00
N ASP A 141 4.25 -16.22 9.82
CA ASP A 141 5.33 -17.10 9.37
C ASP A 141 4.84 -18.10 8.29
N GLU A 142 3.61 -18.59 8.42
CA GLU A 142 2.93 -19.38 7.38
C GLU A 142 2.76 -18.58 6.07
N ALA A 143 2.22 -17.36 6.13
CA ALA A 143 1.97 -16.52 4.96
C ALA A 143 3.25 -16.17 4.19
N VAL A 144 4.36 -15.96 4.91
CA VAL A 144 5.67 -15.66 4.30
C VAL A 144 6.51 -16.90 3.99
N CYS A 145 5.99 -18.10 4.29
CA CYS A 145 6.64 -19.40 4.06
C CYS A 145 8.04 -19.52 4.74
N ARG A 146 8.20 -18.92 5.91
CA ARG A 146 9.45 -18.97 6.66
C ARG A 146 9.23 -18.69 8.15
N ASP A 147 9.66 -19.62 9.00
CA ASP A 147 9.61 -19.50 10.45
C ASP A 147 10.53 -18.38 10.98
N GLY A 148 10.09 -17.72 12.05
CA GLY A 148 10.85 -16.71 12.79
C GLY A 148 10.81 -15.31 12.21
N VAL A 149 10.15 -15.09 11.07
CA VAL A 149 10.05 -13.75 10.42
C VAL A 149 9.25 -12.80 11.28
N TYR A 150 8.18 -13.28 11.93
CA TYR A 150 7.39 -12.46 12.86
C TYR A 150 8.25 -11.83 13.96
N ASP A 151 9.09 -12.64 14.61
CA ASP A 151 9.93 -12.14 15.71
C ASP A 151 10.99 -11.16 15.23
N GLU A 152 11.64 -11.45 14.09
CA GLU A 152 12.60 -10.53 13.48
C GLU A 152 11.93 -9.19 13.11
N ALA A 153 10.70 -9.23 12.58
CA ALA A 153 9.93 -8.03 12.24
C ALA A 153 9.54 -7.22 13.49
N VAL A 154 9.08 -7.89 14.56
CA VAL A 154 8.73 -7.23 15.83
C VAL A 154 9.95 -6.55 16.45
N GLU A 155 11.11 -7.19 16.44
CA GLU A 155 12.35 -6.58 16.94
C GLU A 155 12.78 -5.38 16.08
N ALA A 156 12.65 -5.49 14.75
CA ALA A 156 12.98 -4.39 13.84
C ALA A 156 12.02 -3.19 14.01
N ILE A 157 10.73 -3.44 14.27
CA ILE A 157 9.75 -2.40 14.60
C ILE A 157 10.17 -1.69 15.89
N ARG A 158 10.48 -2.42 16.97
CA ARG A 158 10.92 -1.84 18.23
C ARG A 158 12.16 -0.98 18.07
N GLU A 159 13.13 -1.45 17.30
CA GLU A 159 14.37 -0.71 17.03
C GLU A 159 14.12 0.57 16.22
N ALA A 160 13.27 0.49 15.20
CA ALA A 160 12.90 1.66 14.40
C ALA A 160 12.16 2.71 15.25
N LEU A 161 11.20 2.30 16.06
CA LEU A 161 10.46 3.18 16.98
C LEU A 161 11.40 3.82 18.01
N ARG A 162 12.31 3.04 18.61
CA ARG A 162 13.31 3.53 19.57
C ARG A 162 14.23 4.61 18.98
N ARG A 163 14.52 4.51 17.67
CA ARG A 163 15.29 5.51 16.92
C ARG A 163 14.47 6.71 16.44
N GLY A 164 13.17 6.77 16.76
CA GLY A 164 12.30 7.88 16.39
C GLY A 164 11.75 7.82 14.96
N PHE A 165 11.84 6.68 14.29
CA PHE A 165 11.20 6.49 12.99
C PHE A 165 9.69 6.27 13.14
N ARG A 166 8.95 6.69 12.13
CA ARG A 166 7.54 6.35 11.97
C ARG A 166 7.42 4.93 11.43
N VAL A 167 6.59 4.14 12.06
CA VAL A 167 6.34 2.74 11.66
C VAL A 167 4.85 2.49 11.53
N THR A 168 4.47 1.87 10.44
CA THR A 168 3.12 1.36 10.17
C THR A 168 3.20 -0.09 9.76
N THR A 169 2.10 -0.83 9.83
CA THR A 169 2.04 -2.19 9.28
C THR A 169 1.20 -2.25 8.02
N ASN A 170 1.51 -3.21 7.14
CA ASN A 170 0.73 -3.54 5.96
C ASN A 170 0.35 -5.02 6.03
N THR A 171 -0.95 -5.28 6.06
CA THR A 171 -1.54 -6.59 6.32
C THR A 171 -2.41 -7.01 5.14
N THR A 172 -2.16 -8.18 4.60
CA THR A 172 -2.99 -8.81 3.58
C THR A 172 -3.75 -9.98 4.21
N LEU A 173 -5.07 -9.96 4.12
CA LEU A 173 -5.92 -11.03 4.65
C LEU A 173 -6.37 -11.94 3.52
N PHE A 174 -6.23 -13.24 3.71
CA PHE A 174 -6.60 -14.29 2.77
C PHE A 174 -7.86 -15.02 3.21
N ASP A 175 -8.44 -15.86 2.33
CA ASP A 175 -9.59 -16.70 2.68
C ASP A 175 -9.17 -17.69 3.77
N GLY A 176 -10.04 -17.93 4.74
CA GLY A 176 -9.72 -18.70 5.95
C GLY A 176 -9.16 -17.86 7.11
N ALA A 177 -8.85 -16.59 6.93
CA ALA A 177 -8.41 -15.73 8.04
C ALA A 177 -9.46 -15.69 9.17
N ASN A 178 -9.00 -15.93 10.40
CA ASN A 178 -9.87 -15.92 11.57
C ASN A 178 -10.08 -14.48 12.07
N PRO A 179 -11.33 -13.96 12.08
CA PRO A 179 -11.60 -12.58 12.49
C PRO A 179 -11.16 -12.25 13.92
N LEU A 180 -11.27 -13.20 14.86
CA LEU A 180 -10.86 -12.97 16.27
C LEU A 180 -9.33 -12.87 16.36
N ARG A 181 -8.61 -13.79 15.70
CA ARG A 181 -7.14 -13.75 15.64
C ARG A 181 -6.62 -12.46 14.97
N THR A 182 -7.31 -12.02 13.92
CA THR A 182 -6.97 -10.73 13.27
C THR A 182 -7.18 -9.55 14.23
N ARG A 183 -8.24 -9.57 15.04
CA ARG A 183 -8.47 -8.54 16.07
C ARG A 183 -7.38 -8.56 17.15
N GLU A 184 -6.99 -9.75 17.65
CA GLU A 184 -5.86 -9.90 18.57
C GLU A 184 -4.54 -9.36 17.97
N PHE A 185 -4.32 -9.63 16.69
CA PHE A 185 -3.17 -9.08 15.97
C PHE A 185 -3.20 -7.53 15.92
N PHE A 186 -4.34 -6.91 15.64
CA PHE A 186 -4.47 -5.45 15.66
C PHE A 186 -4.18 -4.88 17.05
N ASP A 187 -4.65 -5.56 18.09
CA ASP A 187 -4.33 -5.19 19.47
C ASP A 187 -2.82 -5.26 19.74
N ALA A 188 -2.18 -6.34 19.33
CA ALA A 188 -0.73 -6.52 19.49
C ALA A 188 0.08 -5.44 18.75
N MET A 189 -0.36 -5.02 17.53
CA MET A 189 0.31 -3.94 16.79
C MET A 189 0.15 -2.59 17.47
N MET A 190 -1.02 -2.31 18.07
CA MET A 190 -1.20 -1.09 18.86
C MET A 190 -0.37 -1.09 20.14
N ASP A 191 -0.27 -2.24 20.82
CA ASP A 191 0.58 -2.42 22.01
C ASP A 191 2.08 -2.30 21.69
N LEU A 192 2.48 -2.72 20.48
CA LEU A 192 3.85 -2.54 19.98
C LEU A 192 4.19 -1.07 19.70
N GLY A 193 3.17 -0.21 19.55
CA GLY A 193 3.33 1.23 19.36
C GLY A 193 3.42 1.69 17.90
N VAL A 194 3.00 0.87 16.93
CA VAL A 194 2.95 1.33 15.53
C VAL A 194 1.95 2.48 15.38
N GLU A 195 2.24 3.42 14.49
CA GLU A 195 1.40 4.60 14.28
C GLU A 195 0.04 4.25 13.66
N GLY A 196 0.00 3.18 12.88
CA GLY A 196 -1.22 2.74 12.22
C GLY A 196 -1.02 1.51 11.35
N MET A 197 -2.13 0.94 10.94
CA MET A 197 -2.20 -0.28 10.15
C MET A 197 -2.82 0.01 8.78
N MET A 198 -2.36 -0.67 7.76
CA MET A 198 -2.99 -0.75 6.44
C MET A 198 -3.47 -2.18 6.25
N ILE A 199 -4.71 -2.36 5.84
CA ILE A 199 -5.32 -3.67 5.65
C ILE A 199 -5.88 -3.82 4.24
N SER A 200 -5.75 -5.00 3.67
CA SER A 200 -6.20 -5.28 2.30
C SER A 200 -6.62 -6.73 2.15
N PRO A 201 -7.62 -7.05 1.34
CA PRO A 201 -7.88 -8.43 0.95
C PRO A 201 -6.77 -8.92 0.02
N GLY A 202 -6.37 -10.16 0.18
CA GLY A 202 -5.52 -10.88 -0.78
C GLY A 202 -6.20 -10.93 -2.14
N TYR A 203 -5.46 -10.55 -3.17
CA TYR A 203 -5.94 -10.54 -4.54
C TYR A 203 -5.13 -11.51 -5.40
N SER A 204 -5.82 -12.23 -6.30
CA SER A 204 -5.24 -13.22 -7.20
C SER A 204 -4.24 -12.58 -8.18
N TYR A 205 -2.97 -12.59 -7.81
CA TYR A 205 -1.89 -12.33 -8.75
C TYR A 205 -1.73 -13.53 -9.69
N ALA A 206 -1.71 -13.30 -10.99
CA ALA A 206 -1.58 -14.37 -11.98
C ALA A 206 -0.33 -15.25 -11.78
N LYS A 207 0.72 -14.71 -11.15
CA LYS A 207 1.99 -15.39 -10.89
C LYS A 207 2.20 -15.83 -9.44
N ALA A 208 1.25 -15.61 -8.54
CA ALA A 208 1.40 -16.07 -7.17
C ALA A 208 1.37 -17.60 -7.09
N PRO A 209 2.21 -18.23 -6.24
CA PRO A 209 2.18 -19.68 -6.03
C PRO A 209 0.83 -20.19 -5.53
N ASP A 210 0.26 -19.50 -4.56
CA ASP A 210 -1.09 -19.77 -4.05
C ASP A 210 -2.14 -19.11 -4.93
N GLN A 211 -3.12 -19.87 -5.42
CA GLN A 211 -4.25 -19.43 -6.21
C GLN A 211 -5.59 -19.74 -5.53
N GLU A 212 -5.59 -20.38 -4.37
CA GLU A 212 -6.79 -20.90 -3.72
C GLU A 212 -7.31 -19.96 -2.63
N HIS A 213 -6.41 -19.30 -1.88
CA HIS A 213 -6.78 -18.53 -0.69
C HIS A 213 -7.03 -17.04 -0.94
N PHE A 214 -7.19 -16.63 -2.19
CA PHE A 214 -7.56 -15.25 -2.49
C PHE A 214 -9.02 -14.95 -2.18
N LEU A 215 -9.26 -13.79 -1.55
CA LEU A 215 -10.59 -13.37 -1.15
C LEU A 215 -11.40 -12.86 -2.35
N ARG A 216 -12.52 -13.51 -2.64
CA ARG A 216 -13.57 -12.94 -3.49
C ARG A 216 -14.34 -11.85 -2.75
N ARG A 217 -14.91 -10.90 -3.48
CA ARG A 217 -15.56 -9.70 -2.93
C ARG A 217 -16.55 -9.99 -1.80
N GLN A 218 -17.47 -10.94 -1.98
CA GLN A 218 -18.46 -11.26 -0.96
C GLN A 218 -17.79 -11.75 0.32
N ARG A 219 -16.86 -12.68 0.21
CA ARG A 219 -16.10 -13.21 1.36
C ARG A 219 -15.25 -12.13 2.02
N ALA A 220 -14.67 -11.23 1.24
CA ALA A 220 -13.95 -10.07 1.77
C ALA A 220 -14.87 -9.18 2.59
N ASN A 221 -16.06 -8.82 2.07
CA ASN A 221 -17.04 -8.02 2.81
C ASN A 221 -17.46 -8.68 4.12
N GLU A 222 -17.74 -10.00 4.09
CA GLU A 222 -18.10 -10.77 5.29
C GLU A 222 -16.97 -10.75 6.32
N LEU A 223 -15.73 -11.05 5.89
CA LEU A 223 -14.56 -11.07 6.77
C LEU A 223 -14.29 -9.69 7.39
N PHE A 224 -14.18 -8.65 6.57
CA PHE A 224 -13.91 -7.31 7.06
C PHE A 224 -15.05 -6.74 7.90
N SER A 225 -16.30 -7.09 7.61
CA SER A 225 -17.44 -6.74 8.47
C SER A 225 -17.29 -7.36 9.85
N ARG A 226 -16.94 -8.65 9.96
CA ARG A 226 -16.74 -9.33 11.25
C ARG A 226 -15.55 -8.77 12.03
N ILE A 227 -14.46 -8.36 11.34
CA ILE A 227 -13.30 -7.78 11.98
C ILE A 227 -13.58 -6.36 12.47
N LEU A 228 -14.19 -5.51 11.62
CA LEU A 228 -14.30 -4.07 11.83
C LEU A 228 -15.64 -3.63 12.45
N THR A 229 -16.60 -4.52 12.64
CA THR A 229 -17.82 -4.19 13.41
C THR A 229 -17.42 -4.01 14.88
N HIS A 230 -17.79 -2.89 15.48
CA HIS A 230 -17.37 -2.46 16.81
C HIS A 230 -15.84 -2.45 16.97
N PRO A 231 -15.11 -1.63 16.19
CA PRO A 231 -13.67 -1.57 16.28
C PRO A 231 -13.25 -1.00 17.63
N GLN A 232 -12.12 -1.44 18.15
CA GLN A 232 -11.58 -0.82 19.35
C GLN A 232 -11.11 0.61 19.05
N ARG A 233 -11.39 1.58 19.93
CA ARG A 233 -11.00 2.99 19.76
C ARG A 233 -9.49 3.19 19.60
N ARG A 234 -8.68 2.28 20.13
CA ARG A 234 -7.23 2.32 20.03
C ARG A 234 -6.68 1.95 18.66
N TRP A 235 -7.46 1.23 17.83
CA TRP A 235 -7.01 0.85 16.50
C TRP A 235 -6.90 2.06 15.58
N LYS A 236 -5.74 2.20 14.99
CA LYS A 236 -5.43 3.27 14.05
C LYS A 236 -5.15 2.68 12.67
N PHE A 237 -5.88 3.14 11.68
CA PHE A 237 -5.65 2.74 10.29
C PHE A 237 -5.11 3.91 9.48
N ASN A 238 -4.20 3.63 8.55
CA ASN A 238 -3.64 4.61 7.61
C ASN A 238 -4.56 4.88 6.42
N GLN A 239 -5.63 4.12 6.31
CA GLN A 239 -6.60 4.20 5.24
C GLN A 239 -7.77 5.11 5.61
N SER A 240 -8.45 5.62 4.58
CA SER A 240 -9.68 6.40 4.75
C SER A 240 -10.75 5.55 5.45
N PRO A 241 -11.49 6.10 6.42
CA PRO A 241 -12.66 5.42 7.00
C PRO A 241 -13.67 4.99 5.93
N LEU A 242 -13.80 5.75 4.85
CA LEU A 242 -14.69 5.41 3.74
C LEU A 242 -14.22 4.17 2.97
N PHE A 243 -12.90 3.97 2.86
CA PHE A 243 -12.36 2.74 2.28
C PHE A 243 -12.60 1.54 3.20
N LEU A 244 -12.45 1.70 4.51
CA LEU A 244 -12.78 0.63 5.47
C LEU A 244 -14.27 0.26 5.40
N GLN A 245 -15.17 1.23 5.26
CA GLN A 245 -16.59 0.98 5.01
C GLN A 245 -16.83 0.25 3.67
N PHE A 246 -16.04 0.55 2.64
CA PHE A 246 -16.08 -0.20 1.37
C PHE A 246 -15.65 -1.64 1.56
N LEU A 247 -14.58 -1.92 2.31
CA LEU A 247 -14.18 -3.29 2.63
C LEU A 247 -15.28 -4.08 3.37
N MET A 248 -16.04 -3.40 4.24
CA MET A 248 -17.18 -3.99 4.96
C MET A 248 -18.45 -4.16 4.10
N GLY A 249 -18.44 -3.74 2.84
CA GLY A 249 -19.63 -3.76 1.98
C GLY A 249 -20.67 -2.69 2.27
N LYS A 250 -20.36 -1.71 3.14
CA LYS A 250 -21.28 -0.60 3.49
C LYS A 250 -21.29 0.52 2.44
N ARG A 251 -20.30 0.56 1.57
CA ARG A 251 -20.17 1.50 0.44
C ARG A 251 -19.75 0.77 -0.81
N ASP A 252 -20.12 1.35 -1.96
CA ASP A 252 -19.60 0.92 -3.26
C ASP A 252 -18.80 2.05 -3.89
N PHE A 253 -17.63 1.71 -4.47
CA PHE A 253 -16.74 2.63 -5.15
C PHE A 253 -16.35 2.09 -6.51
N GLU A 254 -16.09 3.00 -7.45
CA GLU A 254 -15.45 2.68 -8.72
C GLU A 254 -13.92 2.65 -8.53
N CYS A 255 -13.29 1.74 -9.24
CA CYS A 255 -11.84 1.66 -9.27
C CYS A 255 -11.23 2.83 -10.05
N THR A 256 -10.23 3.49 -9.48
CA THR A 256 -9.46 4.57 -10.13
C THR A 256 -7.98 4.22 -10.17
N PRO A 257 -7.56 3.28 -11.06
CA PRO A 257 -6.20 2.73 -11.04
C PRO A 257 -5.12 3.78 -11.33
N TRP A 258 -5.44 4.85 -12.06
CA TRP A 258 -4.55 5.99 -12.27
C TRP A 258 -4.22 6.78 -11.00
N GLY A 259 -4.98 6.59 -9.92
CA GLY A 259 -4.74 7.21 -8.61
C GLY A 259 -3.54 6.61 -7.88
N ASN A 260 -3.14 5.39 -8.28
CA ASN A 260 -1.98 4.70 -7.71
C ASN A 260 -1.18 3.97 -8.82
N PRO A 261 -0.58 4.73 -9.77
CA PRO A 261 0.21 4.15 -10.85
C PRO A 261 1.47 3.47 -10.33
N THR A 262 1.96 2.50 -11.09
CA THR A 262 3.17 1.73 -10.79
C THR A 262 4.25 1.99 -11.82
N TYR A 263 5.47 2.29 -11.35
CA TYR A 263 6.67 2.37 -12.17
C TYR A 263 7.70 1.34 -11.69
N ASN A 264 8.25 0.58 -12.62
CA ASN A 264 9.23 -0.48 -12.34
C ASN A 264 10.27 -0.61 -13.46
N ILE A 265 11.11 -1.64 -13.40
CA ILE A 265 12.20 -1.88 -14.38
C ILE A 265 11.73 -2.03 -15.84
N PHE A 266 10.44 -2.16 -16.08
CA PHE A 266 9.87 -2.22 -17.42
C PHE A 266 9.20 -0.90 -17.85
N GLY A 267 9.09 0.09 -16.95
CA GLY A 267 8.40 1.36 -17.18
C GLY A 267 7.06 1.46 -16.45
N TRP A 268 6.16 2.28 -16.97
CA TRP A 268 4.84 2.54 -16.41
C TRP A 268 3.87 1.38 -16.69
N GLN A 269 3.50 0.66 -15.65
CA GLN A 269 2.69 -0.56 -15.76
C GLN A 269 1.22 -0.26 -16.07
N ARG A 270 0.64 -0.98 -17.06
CA ARG A 270 -0.77 -0.91 -17.44
C ARG A 270 -1.56 -2.10 -16.92
N PRO A 271 -2.84 -1.92 -16.62
CA PRO A 271 -3.53 -0.66 -16.27
C PRO A 271 -3.29 -0.30 -14.82
N CYS A 272 -2.86 -1.26 -14.01
CA CYS A 272 -2.69 -1.14 -12.56
C CYS A 272 -1.63 -2.12 -12.05
N TYR A 273 -1.32 -2.00 -10.76
CA TYR A 273 -0.36 -2.84 -10.05
C TYR A 273 -0.57 -4.35 -10.22
N LEU A 274 -1.83 -4.81 -10.35
CA LEU A 274 -2.16 -6.23 -10.33
C LEU A 274 -2.15 -6.89 -11.71
N LEU A 275 -2.65 -6.22 -12.75
CA LEU A 275 -2.95 -6.88 -14.01
C LEU A 275 -1.77 -7.03 -14.95
N GLN A 276 -0.81 -6.12 -14.93
CA GLN A 276 0.41 -6.18 -15.75
C GLN A 276 0.16 -6.45 -17.26
N GLU A 277 -0.77 -5.72 -17.88
CA GLU A 277 -1.16 -5.92 -19.29
C GLU A 277 -0.32 -5.07 -20.25
N GLY A 278 0.90 -4.77 -19.90
CA GLY A 278 1.85 -4.01 -20.68
C GLY A 278 2.39 -2.79 -19.97
N TYR A 279 3.18 -2.00 -20.68
CA TYR A 279 3.90 -0.85 -20.12
C TYR A 279 3.80 0.34 -21.07
N ALA A 280 3.84 1.54 -20.50
CA ALA A 280 3.99 2.78 -21.21
C ALA A 280 5.40 3.35 -20.95
N ALA A 281 5.94 4.09 -21.92
CA ALA A 281 7.24 4.73 -21.77
C ALA A 281 7.16 5.96 -20.86
N THR A 282 6.05 6.69 -20.88
CA THR A 282 5.83 7.89 -20.07
C THR A 282 4.53 7.80 -19.27
N PHE A 283 4.47 8.56 -18.17
CA PHE A 283 3.24 8.67 -17.37
C PHE A 283 2.09 9.29 -18.17
N LYS A 284 2.42 10.27 -19.02
CA LYS A 284 1.44 10.86 -19.94
C LYS A 284 0.85 9.79 -20.87
N GLU A 285 1.70 8.99 -21.51
CA GLU A 285 1.25 7.88 -22.37
C GLU A 285 0.38 6.89 -21.59
N LEU A 286 0.76 6.53 -20.35
CA LEU A 286 -0.07 5.68 -19.49
C LEU A 286 -1.48 6.24 -19.35
N LEU A 287 -1.61 7.54 -19.05
CA LEU A 287 -2.91 8.17 -18.83
C LEU A 287 -3.75 8.30 -20.08
N GLU A 288 -3.13 8.63 -21.23
CA GLU A 288 -3.83 8.97 -22.48
C GLU A 288 -4.17 7.75 -23.33
N THR A 289 -3.34 6.69 -23.32
CA THR A 289 -3.51 5.55 -24.22
C THR A 289 -4.11 4.32 -23.54
N THR A 290 -4.20 4.27 -22.21
CA THR A 290 -4.87 3.17 -21.52
C THR A 290 -6.38 3.31 -21.64
N ARG A 291 -7.04 2.24 -22.10
CA ARG A 291 -8.50 2.18 -22.23
C ARG A 291 -9.13 1.89 -20.87
N TRP A 292 -9.23 2.94 -20.05
CA TRP A 292 -9.66 2.86 -18.65
C TRP A 292 -11.06 2.26 -18.48
N GLU A 293 -11.94 2.42 -19.47
CA GLU A 293 -13.31 1.88 -19.51
C GLU A 293 -13.37 0.35 -19.51
N ARG A 294 -12.24 -0.31 -19.83
CA ARG A 294 -12.12 -1.79 -19.80
C ARG A 294 -11.77 -2.35 -18.41
N TYR A 295 -11.60 -1.48 -17.42
CA TYR A 295 -11.14 -1.87 -16.11
C TYR A 295 -12.06 -1.37 -15.00
N GLY A 296 -12.06 -2.09 -13.88
CA GLY A 296 -12.98 -1.88 -12.78
C GLY A 296 -14.19 -2.81 -12.84
N ARG A 297 -14.93 -2.86 -11.75
CA ARG A 297 -16.02 -3.81 -11.57
C ARG A 297 -17.12 -3.73 -12.64
N LYS A 298 -17.47 -2.51 -13.06
CA LYS A 298 -18.55 -2.27 -14.03
C LYS A 298 -18.13 -2.49 -15.47
N SER A 299 -16.86 -2.70 -15.74
CA SER A 299 -16.36 -2.89 -17.10
C SER A 299 -16.71 -4.26 -17.69
N GLY A 300 -17.17 -5.21 -16.90
CA GLY A 300 -17.36 -6.60 -17.30
C GLY A 300 -16.07 -7.42 -17.37
N ASN A 301 -14.92 -6.85 -16.99
CA ASN A 301 -13.65 -7.56 -16.96
C ASN A 301 -13.61 -8.52 -15.77
N ASP A 302 -13.54 -9.82 -16.04
CA ASP A 302 -13.53 -10.86 -15.01
C ASP A 302 -12.39 -10.71 -14.01
N LYS A 303 -11.23 -10.23 -14.45
CA LYS A 303 -10.08 -9.95 -13.58
C LYS A 303 -10.33 -8.82 -12.57
N CYS A 304 -11.32 -7.96 -12.84
CA CYS A 304 -11.66 -6.83 -11.96
C CYS A 304 -12.87 -7.11 -11.07
N ARG A 305 -13.63 -8.18 -11.34
CA ARG A 305 -14.92 -8.49 -10.68
C ARG A 305 -14.82 -8.49 -9.16
N ASP A 306 -13.86 -9.21 -8.64
CA ASP A 306 -13.68 -9.45 -7.20
C ASP A 306 -12.64 -8.53 -6.55
N CYS A 307 -11.96 -7.70 -7.32
CA CYS A 307 -10.92 -6.82 -6.81
C CYS A 307 -11.48 -5.79 -5.82
N MET A 308 -10.83 -5.69 -4.66
CA MET A 308 -11.11 -4.69 -3.62
C MET A 308 -9.82 -4.06 -3.08
N VAL A 309 -8.71 -4.20 -3.81
CA VAL A 309 -7.38 -3.78 -3.33
C VAL A 309 -7.27 -2.27 -3.23
N HIS A 310 -6.60 -1.80 -2.19
CA HIS A 310 -6.46 -0.38 -1.86
C HIS A 310 -5.91 0.47 -3.01
N CYS A 311 -5.01 -0.05 -3.85
CA CYS A 311 -4.42 0.72 -4.95
C CYS A 311 -5.43 1.28 -5.95
N GLY A 312 -6.61 0.66 -6.11
CA GLY A 312 -7.67 1.15 -7.00
C GLY A 312 -8.79 1.91 -6.29
N TYR A 313 -9.06 1.59 -5.02
CA TYR A 313 -10.25 2.07 -4.32
C TYR A 313 -9.95 3.11 -3.23
N GLU A 314 -8.78 3.08 -2.61
CA GLU A 314 -8.37 4.13 -1.65
C GLU A 314 -8.29 5.52 -2.32
N PRO A 315 -7.71 5.68 -3.53
CA PRO A 315 -7.76 6.96 -4.23
C PRO A 315 -9.19 7.45 -4.46
N THR A 316 -10.13 6.55 -4.77
CA THR A 316 -11.55 6.91 -4.91
C THR A 316 -12.13 7.40 -3.57
N ALA A 317 -11.87 6.70 -2.48
CA ALA A 317 -12.34 7.08 -1.14
C ALA A 317 -11.77 8.45 -0.71
N VAL A 318 -10.48 8.69 -0.94
CA VAL A 318 -9.83 9.99 -0.70
C VAL A 318 -10.45 11.08 -1.55
N ASN A 319 -10.63 10.84 -2.85
CA ASN A 319 -11.29 11.80 -3.74
C ASN A 319 -12.72 12.09 -3.32
N HIS A 320 -13.47 11.10 -2.85
CA HIS A 320 -14.83 11.25 -2.36
C HIS A 320 -14.88 12.16 -1.12
N THR A 321 -13.92 12.03 -0.22
CA THR A 321 -13.78 12.91 0.96
C THR A 321 -13.72 14.39 0.56
N PHE A 322 -12.99 14.71 -0.53
CA PHE A 322 -12.80 16.08 -0.98
C PHE A 322 -13.75 16.49 -2.13
N ALA A 323 -14.63 15.59 -2.60
CA ALA A 323 -15.54 15.86 -3.72
C ALA A 323 -16.71 16.73 -3.33
N SER A 324 -17.20 16.62 -2.10
CA SER A 324 -18.40 17.28 -1.63
C SER A 324 -18.33 17.52 -0.13
N TRP A 325 -19.10 18.52 0.33
CA TRP A 325 -19.27 18.77 1.75
C TRP A 325 -19.79 17.53 2.51
N ARG A 326 -20.69 16.75 1.89
CA ARG A 326 -21.19 15.50 2.48
C ARG A 326 -20.07 14.46 2.67
N GLY A 327 -19.24 14.25 1.65
CA GLY A 327 -18.10 13.31 1.76
C GLY A 327 -17.12 13.72 2.84
N PHE A 328 -16.86 15.03 3.00
CA PHE A 328 -16.03 15.55 4.08
C PHE A 328 -16.66 15.30 5.46
N VAL A 329 -17.94 15.63 5.63
CA VAL A 329 -18.68 15.40 6.89
C VAL A 329 -18.74 13.92 7.23
N ASP A 330 -19.02 13.04 6.26
CA ASP A 330 -19.02 11.59 6.45
C ASP A 330 -17.66 11.08 6.96
N THR A 331 -16.56 11.57 6.37
CA THR A 331 -15.22 11.20 6.78
C THR A 331 -14.91 11.68 8.19
N VAL A 332 -15.25 12.92 8.51
CA VAL A 332 -15.05 13.49 9.85
C VAL A 332 -15.91 12.74 10.87
N ALA A 333 -17.18 12.50 10.58
CA ALA A 333 -18.08 11.75 11.44
C ALA A 333 -17.55 10.34 11.73
N ALA A 334 -17.17 9.59 10.69
CA ALA A 334 -16.59 8.25 10.84
C ALA A 334 -15.30 8.27 11.67
N THR A 335 -14.48 9.31 11.48
CA THR A 335 -13.22 9.49 12.23
C THR A 335 -13.45 9.77 13.71
N VAL A 336 -14.37 10.70 14.02
CA VAL A 336 -14.63 11.18 15.40
C VAL A 336 -15.41 10.12 16.19
N THR A 337 -16.41 9.52 15.57
CA THR A 337 -17.26 8.51 16.24
C THR A 337 -16.59 7.15 16.33
N GLY A 338 -15.56 6.87 15.53
CA GLY A 338 -14.98 5.54 15.36
C GLY A 338 -15.98 4.53 14.77
N ARG A 339 -17.10 4.99 14.20
CA ARG A 339 -18.07 4.14 13.52
C ARG A 339 -17.65 3.93 12.08
N LEU A 340 -17.21 2.71 11.76
CA LEU A 340 -16.91 2.26 10.41
C LEU A 340 -18.17 1.69 9.74
#